data_cd77609287eb8f74f931d7311b2e0a9e
#
_entry.id   cd77609287eb8f74f931d7311b2e0a9e
#
_cell.length_a   1.000
_cell.length_b   1.000
_cell.length_c   1.000
_cell.angle_alpha   90.00
_cell.angle_beta   90.00
_cell.angle_gamma   90.00
#
_symmetry.space_group_name_H-M   'P 1'
#
loop_
_entity.id
_entity.type
_entity.pdbx_description
1 polymer ?
#
loop_
_entity_poly.entity_id
_entity_poly.type
_entity_poly.pdbx_seq_one_letter_code
_entity_poly.pdbx_strand_id
1 'polypeptide(L)'
;SFVTRHYAHKAKEFAKGDVKVEQDYLDSLSNEKVWFGNWTLKQCREMEISLGLDLKGGMNVILEVSVPDVIKALADNKSDEAFNQALATAAKQATTSQDDVITLFIREYHRIAPDASLSQLFATQQLKDKVNQKSSDAEVEKVLREEVKAAVDNSFNVLRTRIDRFGVVQPNIQSLEDKMGRIMVELPGIKEPERVRKLLQGSANLEFWETYNAKDVASYLQSADAKLRAILATTEDAAEATDSVAAEAPAVAQATSTTDS
;
A
#
# COMPACT_ATOMS: atom_id res chain seq x y z
N SER A 1 4.22 -2.98 -36.88
CA SER A 1 4.03 -3.56 -38.23
C SER A 1 3.17 -2.64 -39.10
N PHE A 2 3.14 -2.87 -40.41
CA PHE A 2 2.28 -2.06 -41.32
C PHE A 2 0.81 -2.16 -40.94
N VAL A 3 0.36 -3.34 -40.53
CA VAL A 3 -1.02 -3.65 -40.15
C VAL A 3 -1.42 -2.88 -38.88
N THR A 4 -0.62 -2.93 -37.84
CA THR A 4 -0.91 -2.22 -36.57
C THR A 4 -0.96 -0.71 -36.80
N ARG A 5 -0.08 -0.17 -37.63
CA ARG A 5 -0.06 1.25 -37.96
C ARG A 5 -1.29 1.68 -38.78
N HIS A 6 -1.71 0.84 -39.74
CA HIS A 6 -2.92 1.09 -40.55
C HIS A 6 -4.18 1.16 -39.69
N TYR A 7 -4.36 0.16 -38.78
CA TYR A 7 -5.54 0.13 -37.90
C TYR A 7 -5.49 1.22 -36.82
N ALA A 8 -4.31 1.58 -36.32
CA ALA A 8 -4.16 2.72 -35.42
C ALA A 8 -4.54 4.05 -36.08
N HIS A 9 -4.18 4.25 -37.36
CA HIS A 9 -4.59 5.43 -38.11
C HIS A 9 -6.11 5.48 -38.31
N LYS A 10 -6.70 4.36 -38.71
CA LYS A 10 -8.14 4.21 -38.90
C LYS A 10 -8.94 4.44 -37.59
N ALA A 11 -8.42 3.98 -36.46
CA ALA A 11 -9.00 4.22 -35.15
C ALA A 11 -8.99 5.72 -34.78
N LYS A 12 -7.88 6.42 -35.09
CA LYS A 12 -7.78 7.88 -34.87
C LYS A 12 -8.75 8.68 -35.70
N GLU A 13 -8.90 8.30 -36.98
CA GLU A 13 -9.89 8.93 -37.87
C GLU A 13 -11.32 8.71 -37.37
N PHE A 14 -11.64 7.49 -36.91
CA PHE A 14 -12.95 7.16 -36.36
C PHE A 14 -13.24 7.89 -35.05
N ALA A 15 -12.26 7.97 -34.17
CA ALA A 15 -12.38 8.56 -32.84
C ALA A 15 -12.40 10.10 -32.81
N LYS A 16 -12.01 10.77 -33.91
CA LYS A 16 -11.97 12.24 -34.04
C LYS A 16 -11.33 12.96 -32.83
N GLY A 17 -10.35 12.32 -32.20
CA GLY A 17 -9.62 12.86 -31.04
C GLY A 17 -10.10 12.36 -29.67
N ASP A 18 -11.16 11.57 -29.60
CA ASP A 18 -11.58 10.92 -28.35
C ASP A 18 -10.78 9.63 -28.13
N VAL A 19 -9.91 9.65 -27.11
CA VAL A 19 -9.01 8.53 -26.77
C VAL A 19 -9.79 7.27 -26.37
N LYS A 20 -10.95 7.43 -25.73
CA LYS A 20 -11.76 6.30 -25.28
C LYS A 20 -12.40 5.58 -26.47
N VAL A 21 -12.96 6.34 -27.40
CA VAL A 21 -13.55 5.80 -28.64
C VAL A 21 -12.47 5.14 -29.52
N GLU A 22 -11.25 5.70 -29.55
CA GLU A 22 -10.09 5.08 -30.23
C GLU A 22 -9.76 3.71 -29.64
N GLN A 23 -9.74 3.61 -28.30
CA GLN A 23 -9.45 2.37 -27.60
C GLN A 23 -10.56 1.32 -27.81
N ASP A 24 -11.81 1.70 -27.61
CA ASP A 24 -12.96 0.81 -27.77
C ASP A 24 -13.03 0.25 -29.21
N TYR A 25 -12.70 1.07 -30.22
CA TYR A 25 -12.62 0.63 -31.61
C TYR A 25 -11.50 -0.39 -31.83
N LEU A 26 -10.31 -0.14 -31.25
CA LEU A 26 -9.17 -1.06 -31.39
C LEU A 26 -9.40 -2.37 -30.62
N ASP A 27 -10.12 -2.32 -29.51
CA ASP A 27 -10.46 -3.49 -28.70
C ASP A 27 -11.53 -4.34 -29.39
N SER A 28 -12.51 -3.73 -30.06
CA SER A 28 -13.50 -4.44 -30.88
C SER A 28 -12.86 -5.25 -32.01
N LEU A 29 -11.75 -4.72 -32.59
CA LEU A 29 -11.01 -5.38 -33.67
C LEU A 29 -9.91 -6.33 -33.18
N SER A 30 -9.68 -6.41 -31.87
CA SER A 30 -8.54 -7.16 -31.30
C SER A 30 -8.53 -8.63 -31.69
N ASN A 31 -9.71 -9.24 -31.78
CA ASN A 31 -9.91 -10.67 -32.13
C ASN A 31 -10.24 -10.89 -33.61
N GLU A 32 -10.40 -9.83 -34.39
CA GLU A 32 -10.67 -9.97 -35.82
C GLU A 32 -9.41 -10.30 -36.60
N LYS A 33 -9.56 -11.11 -37.67
CA LYS A 33 -8.48 -11.49 -38.58
C LYS A 33 -8.19 -10.35 -39.54
N VAL A 34 -7.05 -9.72 -39.35
CA VAL A 34 -6.69 -8.45 -40.04
C VAL A 34 -5.59 -8.60 -41.09
N TRP A 35 -4.99 -9.79 -41.27
CA TRP A 35 -3.85 -10.02 -42.15
C TRP A 35 -3.92 -11.36 -42.88
N PHE A 36 -3.24 -11.45 -44.03
CA PHE A 36 -3.05 -12.69 -44.79
C PHE A 36 -2.47 -13.78 -43.88
N GLY A 37 -3.12 -14.94 -43.70
CA GLY A 37 -2.69 -16.04 -42.87
C GLY A 37 -3.42 -16.16 -41.52
N ASN A 38 -4.57 -15.55 -41.37
CA ASN A 38 -5.44 -15.68 -40.19
C ASN A 38 -4.90 -15.04 -38.87
N TRP A 39 -4.02 -14.06 -38.96
CA TRP A 39 -3.51 -13.34 -37.78
C TRP A 39 -4.51 -12.29 -37.27
N THR A 40 -4.73 -12.29 -35.98
CA THR A 40 -5.56 -11.26 -35.31
C THR A 40 -4.75 -9.98 -35.09
N LEU A 41 -5.44 -8.86 -34.90
CA LEU A 41 -4.77 -7.59 -34.58
C LEU A 41 -3.95 -7.72 -33.26
N LYS A 42 -4.43 -8.48 -32.30
CA LYS A 42 -3.73 -8.77 -31.04
C LYS A 42 -2.41 -9.52 -31.30
N GLN A 43 -2.44 -10.57 -32.10
CA GLN A 43 -1.23 -11.32 -32.48
C GLN A 43 -0.24 -10.47 -33.26
N CYS A 44 -0.72 -9.61 -34.19
CA CYS A 44 0.14 -8.67 -34.90
C CYS A 44 0.83 -7.67 -33.98
N ARG A 45 0.16 -7.24 -32.89
CA ARG A 45 0.75 -6.38 -31.86
C ARG A 45 1.77 -7.10 -31.00
N GLU A 46 1.50 -8.34 -30.62
CA GLU A 46 2.42 -9.18 -29.84
C GLU A 46 3.73 -9.48 -30.58
N MET A 47 3.66 -9.60 -31.92
CA MET A 47 4.83 -9.81 -32.77
C MET A 47 5.55 -8.50 -33.19
N GLU A 48 5.03 -7.35 -32.80
CA GLU A 48 5.68 -6.09 -33.07
C GLU A 48 6.95 -5.96 -32.23
N ILE A 49 8.03 -5.42 -32.81
CA ILE A 49 9.27 -5.17 -32.09
C ILE A 49 8.97 -4.28 -30.88
N SER A 50 9.32 -4.77 -29.70
CA SER A 50 9.19 -4.01 -28.46
C SER A 50 10.11 -2.79 -28.52
N LEU A 51 9.51 -1.62 -28.66
CA LEU A 51 10.24 -0.36 -28.55
C LEU A 51 10.28 -0.01 -27.04
N GLY A 52 11.49 -0.02 -26.48
CA GLY A 52 11.70 0.31 -25.07
C GLY A 52 11.30 1.75 -24.71
N LEU A 53 11.48 2.09 -23.44
CA LEU A 53 11.18 3.42 -22.89
C LEU A 53 11.85 4.54 -23.65
N ASP A 54 13.06 4.32 -24.16
CA ASP A 54 13.86 5.33 -24.87
C ASP A 54 13.21 5.80 -26.19
N LEU A 55 12.45 4.91 -26.84
CA LEU A 55 11.85 5.20 -28.14
C LEU A 55 10.36 5.55 -28.08
N LYS A 56 9.63 5.03 -27.12
CA LYS A 56 8.19 5.29 -26.93
C LYS A 56 7.90 6.27 -25.80
N GLY A 57 8.87 6.57 -24.95
CA GLY A 57 8.63 7.19 -23.67
C GLY A 57 7.84 6.23 -22.74
N GLY A 58 7.42 6.70 -21.61
CA GLY A 58 6.66 5.91 -20.65
C GLY A 58 7.13 6.16 -19.22
N MET A 59 6.95 5.18 -18.35
CA MET A 59 7.41 5.27 -16.97
C MET A 59 8.16 4.01 -16.55
N ASN A 60 9.17 4.21 -15.69
CA ASN A 60 9.83 3.17 -14.94
C ASN A 60 9.58 3.44 -13.45
N VAL A 61 9.10 2.45 -12.72
CA VAL A 61 8.88 2.53 -11.27
C VAL A 61 9.43 1.30 -10.59
N ILE A 62 10.00 1.50 -9.42
CA ILE A 62 10.35 0.42 -8.51
C ILE A 62 9.32 0.44 -7.40
N LEU A 63 8.61 -0.67 -7.24
CA LEU A 63 7.68 -0.91 -6.15
C LEU A 63 8.36 -1.79 -5.12
N GLU A 64 8.11 -1.52 -3.86
CA GLU A 64 8.66 -2.30 -2.75
C GLU A 64 7.50 -2.83 -1.91
N VAL A 65 7.48 -4.14 -1.70
CA VAL A 65 6.57 -4.79 -0.76
C VAL A 65 7.08 -4.50 0.65
N SER A 66 6.21 -4.02 1.52
CA SER A 66 6.55 -3.75 2.92
C SER A 66 6.77 -5.05 3.69
N VAL A 67 8.01 -5.52 3.70
CA VAL A 67 8.40 -6.71 4.47
C VAL A 67 8.06 -6.58 5.96
N PRO A 68 8.25 -5.41 6.61
CA PRO A 68 7.80 -5.24 7.99
C PRO A 68 6.31 -5.49 8.20
N ASP A 69 5.45 -5.04 7.29
CA ASP A 69 4.01 -5.26 7.41
C ASP A 69 3.63 -6.73 7.20
N VAL A 70 4.34 -7.44 6.30
CA VAL A 70 4.17 -8.89 6.14
C VAL A 70 4.54 -9.62 7.43
N ILE A 71 5.70 -9.30 8.04
CA ILE A 71 6.13 -9.91 9.31
C ILE A 71 5.10 -9.63 10.41
N LYS A 72 4.58 -8.40 10.49
CA LYS A 72 3.55 -8.01 11.45
C LYS A 72 2.24 -8.79 11.25
N ALA A 73 1.82 -8.99 10.01
CA ALA A 73 0.65 -9.78 9.69
C ALA A 73 0.83 -11.26 10.07
N LEU A 74 2.01 -11.86 9.82
CA LEU A 74 2.34 -13.22 10.20
C LEU A 74 2.36 -13.45 11.72
N ALA A 75 2.68 -12.40 12.50
CA ALA A 75 2.58 -12.40 13.96
C ALA A 75 1.16 -12.12 14.48
N ASP A 76 0.14 -12.16 13.61
CA ASP A 76 -1.26 -11.89 13.96
C ASP A 76 -1.48 -10.49 14.58
N ASN A 77 -0.73 -9.51 14.11
CA ASN A 77 -0.74 -8.11 14.58
C ASN A 77 -0.60 -7.98 16.12
N LYS A 78 0.18 -8.87 16.74
CA LYS A 78 0.42 -8.82 18.18
C LYS A 78 0.94 -7.45 18.62
N SER A 79 0.43 -6.98 19.74
CA SER A 79 0.79 -5.68 20.35
C SER A 79 1.99 -5.79 21.30
N ASP A 80 2.92 -6.70 21.05
CA ASP A 80 4.15 -6.81 21.83
C ASP A 80 5.05 -5.59 21.54
N GLU A 81 5.42 -4.85 22.59
CA GLU A 81 6.22 -3.64 22.49
C GLU A 81 7.63 -3.95 21.99
N ALA A 82 8.25 -5.02 22.47
CA ALA A 82 9.59 -5.45 22.05
C ALA A 82 9.59 -5.82 20.55
N PHE A 83 8.57 -6.54 20.10
CA PHE A 83 8.37 -6.89 18.70
C PHE A 83 8.22 -5.64 17.82
N ASN A 84 7.34 -4.72 18.21
CA ASN A 84 7.10 -3.50 17.41
C ASN A 84 8.34 -2.60 17.36
N GLN A 85 9.08 -2.47 18.47
CA GLN A 85 10.31 -1.69 18.54
C GLN A 85 11.42 -2.32 17.68
N ALA A 86 11.60 -3.65 17.76
CA ALA A 86 12.56 -4.38 16.95
C ALA A 86 12.27 -4.22 15.47
N LEU A 87 11.00 -4.38 15.07
CA LEU A 87 10.56 -4.27 13.68
C LEU A 87 10.74 -2.86 13.13
N ALA A 88 10.38 -1.82 13.90
CA ALA A 88 10.58 -0.43 13.52
C ALA A 88 12.06 -0.06 13.38
N THR A 89 12.92 -0.60 14.27
CA THR A 89 14.37 -0.39 14.20
C THR A 89 14.96 -1.09 12.99
N ALA A 90 14.56 -2.35 12.74
CA ALA A 90 15.00 -3.11 11.57
C ALA A 90 14.61 -2.43 10.26
N ALA A 91 13.37 -1.92 10.16
CA ALA A 91 12.91 -1.19 8.98
C ALA A 91 13.75 0.07 8.71
N LYS A 92 14.13 0.82 9.74
CA LYS A 92 15.03 1.98 9.61
C LYS A 92 16.45 1.56 9.19
N GLN A 93 17.00 0.53 9.82
CA GLN A 93 18.33 0.04 9.49
C GLN A 93 18.43 -0.52 8.06
N ALA A 94 17.37 -1.17 7.55
CA ALA A 94 17.33 -1.73 6.21
C ALA A 94 17.48 -0.68 5.09
N THR A 95 17.21 0.59 5.38
CA THR A 95 17.43 1.68 4.41
C THR A 95 18.91 1.97 4.16
N THR A 96 19.77 1.72 5.14
CA THR A 96 21.21 2.02 5.11
C THR A 96 22.09 0.77 5.12
N SER A 97 21.57 -0.38 5.56
CA SER A 97 22.27 -1.67 5.61
C SER A 97 22.09 -2.47 4.32
N GLN A 98 23.03 -3.36 4.06
CA GLN A 98 22.89 -4.39 3.03
C GLN A 98 22.18 -5.64 3.55
N ASP A 99 22.04 -5.77 4.88
CA ASP A 99 21.30 -6.87 5.50
C ASP A 99 19.80 -6.76 5.19
N ASP A 100 19.13 -7.89 5.05
CA ASP A 100 17.68 -7.91 4.86
C ASP A 100 16.91 -7.62 6.17
N VAL A 101 15.67 -7.17 6.02
CA VAL A 101 14.80 -6.79 7.15
C VAL A 101 14.60 -7.92 8.15
N ILE A 102 14.55 -9.19 7.70
CA ILE A 102 14.31 -10.35 8.57
C ILE A 102 15.52 -10.56 9.48
N THR A 103 16.73 -10.55 8.92
CA THR A 103 17.98 -10.66 9.69
C THR A 103 18.11 -9.51 10.71
N LEU A 104 17.85 -8.27 10.26
CA LEU A 104 17.89 -7.10 11.13
C LEU A 104 16.86 -7.20 12.26
N PHE A 105 15.63 -7.62 11.94
CA PHE A 105 14.56 -7.79 12.91
C PHE A 105 14.93 -8.84 13.98
N ILE A 106 15.42 -10.02 13.58
CA ILE A 106 15.79 -11.09 14.51
C ILE A 106 16.89 -10.60 15.45
N ARG A 107 17.91 -9.93 14.90
CA ARG A 107 19.01 -9.37 15.69
C ARG A 107 18.54 -8.34 16.71
N GLU A 108 17.70 -7.41 16.29
CA GLU A 108 17.16 -6.38 17.17
C GLU A 108 16.18 -6.95 18.19
N TYR A 109 15.38 -7.94 17.83
CA TYR A 109 14.46 -8.60 18.76
C TYR A 109 15.22 -9.30 19.89
N HIS A 110 16.25 -10.08 19.58
CA HIS A 110 17.10 -10.72 20.61
C HIS A 110 17.90 -9.69 21.42
N ARG A 111 18.22 -8.54 20.88
CA ARG A 111 18.87 -7.46 21.62
C ARG A 111 17.93 -6.86 22.69
N ILE A 112 16.64 -6.71 22.36
CA ILE A 112 15.62 -6.13 23.26
C ILE A 112 15.11 -7.18 24.25
N ALA A 113 14.90 -8.41 23.79
CA ALA A 113 14.34 -9.51 24.57
C ALA A 113 15.20 -10.78 24.43
N PRO A 114 16.36 -10.88 25.13
CA PRO A 114 17.32 -11.98 24.94
C PRO A 114 16.76 -13.36 25.27
N ASP A 115 15.82 -13.43 26.22
CA ASP A 115 15.23 -14.69 26.69
C ASP A 115 13.95 -15.08 25.92
N ALA A 116 13.50 -14.25 24.99
CA ALA A 116 12.29 -14.49 24.22
C ALA A 116 12.58 -15.31 22.95
N SER A 117 11.76 -16.33 22.71
CA SER A 117 11.85 -17.15 21.49
C SER A 117 10.96 -16.57 20.40
N LEU A 118 11.44 -16.60 19.16
CA LEU A 118 10.66 -16.23 17.97
C LEU A 118 9.40 -17.09 17.81
N SER A 119 9.46 -18.35 18.25
CA SER A 119 8.31 -19.26 18.19
C SER A 119 7.09 -18.76 18.95
N GLN A 120 7.28 -18.00 20.05
CA GLN A 120 6.17 -17.40 20.81
C GLN A 120 5.43 -16.32 20.02
N LEU A 121 6.12 -15.62 19.14
CA LEU A 121 5.53 -14.61 18.27
C LEU A 121 4.79 -15.23 17.10
N PHE A 122 5.41 -16.23 16.47
CA PHE A 122 4.99 -16.75 15.17
C PHE A 122 4.25 -18.11 15.23
N ALA A 123 4.01 -18.69 16.41
CA ALA A 123 3.10 -19.83 16.58
C ALA A 123 1.64 -19.34 16.46
N THR A 124 1.29 -18.79 15.32
CA THR A 124 -0.04 -18.26 14.99
C THR A 124 -0.89 -19.30 14.28
N GLN A 125 -2.20 -19.07 14.21
CA GLN A 125 -3.10 -19.96 13.48
C GLN A 125 -2.73 -20.11 11.99
N GLN A 126 -2.15 -19.07 11.40
CA GLN A 126 -1.70 -19.08 9.99
C GLN A 126 -0.48 -19.98 9.79
N LEU A 127 0.41 -20.04 10.77
CA LEU A 127 1.67 -20.77 10.68
C LEU A 127 1.69 -22.09 11.49
N LYS A 128 0.54 -22.54 12.01
CA LYS A 128 0.42 -23.72 12.90
C LYS A 128 1.03 -25.02 12.34
N ASP A 129 0.99 -25.15 11.01
CA ASP A 129 1.52 -26.35 10.32
C ASP A 129 3.04 -26.27 10.08
N LYS A 130 3.64 -25.07 10.22
CA LYS A 130 5.06 -24.79 9.95
C LYS A 130 5.84 -24.40 11.20
N VAL A 131 5.20 -23.71 12.14
CA VAL A 131 5.81 -23.20 13.39
C VAL A 131 5.00 -23.66 14.59
N ASN A 132 5.67 -24.25 15.55
CA ASN A 132 5.08 -24.62 16.84
C ASN A 132 5.91 -23.98 17.99
N GLN A 133 5.39 -24.01 19.22
CA GLN A 133 6.05 -23.41 20.38
C GLN A 133 7.43 -23.97 20.72
N LYS A 134 7.80 -25.13 20.12
CA LYS A 134 9.10 -25.78 20.33
C LYS A 134 10.05 -25.56 19.14
N SER A 135 9.61 -24.88 18.11
CA SER A 135 10.45 -24.58 16.94
C SER A 135 11.61 -23.67 17.33
N SER A 136 12.78 -23.99 16.81
CA SER A 136 13.98 -23.18 16.98
C SER A 136 13.86 -21.86 16.22
N ASP A 137 14.61 -20.84 16.65
CA ASP A 137 14.62 -19.56 15.96
C ASP A 137 15.10 -19.64 14.50
N ALA A 138 16.03 -20.56 14.21
CA ALA A 138 16.48 -20.83 12.85
C ALA A 138 15.38 -21.43 11.94
N GLU A 139 14.54 -22.31 12.51
CA GLU A 139 13.37 -22.82 11.78
C GLU A 139 12.35 -21.75 11.53
N VAL A 140 12.07 -20.90 12.53
CA VAL A 140 11.16 -19.77 12.40
C VAL A 140 11.68 -18.79 11.34
N GLU A 141 12.97 -18.45 11.37
CA GLU A 141 13.59 -17.57 10.35
C GLU A 141 13.38 -18.13 8.94
N LYS A 142 13.63 -19.43 8.76
CA LYS A 142 13.42 -20.07 7.45
C LYS A 142 11.98 -19.95 6.97
N VAL A 143 11.03 -20.23 7.85
CA VAL A 143 9.59 -20.11 7.55
C VAL A 143 9.23 -18.65 7.21
N LEU A 144 9.73 -17.67 7.97
CA LEU A 144 9.49 -16.27 7.68
C LEU A 144 10.01 -15.86 6.30
N ARG A 145 11.20 -16.33 5.92
CA ARG A 145 11.75 -16.07 4.57
C ARG A 145 10.88 -16.67 3.47
N GLU A 146 10.39 -17.89 3.66
CA GLU A 146 9.50 -18.54 2.72
C GLU A 146 8.17 -17.81 2.58
N GLU A 147 7.56 -17.39 3.69
CA GLU A 147 6.30 -16.66 3.68
C GLU A 147 6.41 -15.25 3.08
N VAL A 148 7.49 -14.53 3.42
CA VAL A 148 7.75 -13.22 2.81
C VAL A 148 7.99 -13.36 1.31
N LYS A 149 8.74 -14.38 0.87
CA LYS A 149 8.91 -14.66 -0.55
C LYS A 149 7.58 -14.94 -1.24
N ALA A 150 6.74 -15.79 -0.64
CA ALA A 150 5.41 -16.09 -1.16
C ALA A 150 4.52 -14.83 -1.25
N ALA A 151 4.59 -13.93 -0.26
CA ALA A 151 3.87 -12.67 -0.27
C ALA A 151 4.36 -11.74 -1.41
N VAL A 152 5.67 -11.69 -1.65
CA VAL A 152 6.26 -10.94 -2.78
C VAL A 152 5.83 -11.51 -4.11
N ASP A 153 5.88 -12.83 -4.29
CA ASP A 153 5.46 -13.52 -5.51
C ASP A 153 3.95 -13.30 -5.78
N ASN A 154 3.14 -13.32 -4.74
CA ASN A 154 1.71 -13.01 -4.85
C ASN A 154 1.49 -11.54 -5.26
N SER A 155 2.21 -10.60 -4.65
CA SER A 155 2.17 -9.18 -5.01
C SER A 155 2.58 -8.94 -6.46
N PHE A 156 3.61 -9.65 -6.94
CA PHE A 156 4.04 -9.64 -8.34
C PHE A 156 2.90 -10.07 -9.29
N ASN A 157 2.23 -11.17 -8.97
CA ASN A 157 1.12 -11.68 -9.78
C ASN A 157 -0.08 -10.71 -9.80
N VAL A 158 -0.38 -10.08 -8.65
CA VAL A 158 -1.43 -9.04 -8.55
C VAL A 158 -1.07 -7.83 -9.41
N LEU A 159 0.16 -7.34 -9.32
CA LEU A 159 0.64 -6.22 -10.14
C LEU A 159 0.58 -6.54 -11.63
N ARG A 160 1.03 -7.72 -12.04
CA ARG A 160 0.94 -8.19 -13.43
C ARG A 160 -0.50 -8.18 -13.93
N THR A 161 -1.42 -8.76 -13.16
CA THR A 161 -2.85 -8.79 -13.52
C THR A 161 -3.45 -7.38 -13.64
N ARG A 162 -3.04 -6.45 -12.76
CA ARG A 162 -3.48 -5.05 -12.85
C ARG A 162 -2.95 -4.38 -14.10
N ILE A 163 -1.67 -4.54 -14.39
CA ILE A 163 -1.02 -3.94 -15.57
C ILE A 163 -1.62 -4.47 -16.87
N ASP A 164 -1.91 -5.77 -16.95
CA ASP A 164 -2.56 -6.36 -18.12
C ASP A 164 -3.94 -5.75 -18.40
N ARG A 165 -4.68 -5.37 -17.33
CA ARG A 165 -5.98 -4.68 -17.45
C ARG A 165 -5.90 -3.25 -17.97
N PHE A 166 -4.72 -2.60 -17.88
CA PHE A 166 -4.52 -1.26 -18.41
C PHE A 166 -4.30 -1.24 -19.94
N GLY A 167 -4.20 -2.39 -20.57
CA GLY A 167 -3.95 -2.49 -21.99
C GLY A 167 -2.57 -1.96 -22.41
N VAL A 168 -1.61 -1.93 -21.49
CA VAL A 168 -0.22 -1.57 -21.80
C VAL A 168 0.37 -2.63 -22.71
N VAL A 169 0.85 -2.21 -23.86
CA VAL A 169 1.49 -3.11 -24.82
C VAL A 169 2.91 -3.40 -24.33
N GLN A 170 3.17 -4.68 -24.02
CA GLN A 170 4.50 -5.19 -23.63
C GLN A 170 5.09 -4.52 -22.36
N PRO A 171 4.43 -4.63 -21.21
CA PRO A 171 5.03 -4.21 -19.96
C PRO A 171 6.21 -5.12 -19.62
N ASN A 172 7.27 -4.55 -19.05
CA ASN A 172 8.37 -5.32 -18.49
C ASN A 172 8.25 -5.27 -16.96
N ILE A 173 8.07 -6.45 -16.35
CA ILE A 173 7.91 -6.58 -14.90
C ILE A 173 8.94 -7.57 -14.42
N GLN A 174 9.85 -7.15 -13.54
CA GLN A 174 10.94 -7.98 -13.03
C GLN A 174 11.05 -7.85 -11.52
N SER A 175 11.27 -8.98 -10.84
CA SER A 175 11.70 -8.98 -9.44
C SER A 175 13.19 -8.67 -9.39
N LEU A 176 13.58 -7.71 -8.56
CA LEU A 176 14.98 -7.36 -8.36
C LEU A 176 15.56 -8.24 -7.24
N GLU A 177 16.72 -8.84 -7.52
CA GLU A 177 17.39 -9.76 -6.58
C GLU A 177 18.25 -9.01 -5.53
N ASP A 178 18.50 -7.71 -5.75
CA ASP A 178 19.34 -6.89 -4.88
C ASP A 178 18.77 -6.72 -3.47
N LYS A 179 17.45 -6.58 -3.35
CA LYS A 179 16.72 -6.53 -2.09
C LYS A 179 15.38 -7.27 -2.20
N MET A 180 15.10 -8.08 -1.19
CA MET A 180 13.84 -8.81 -1.09
C MET A 180 12.64 -7.85 -1.12
N GLY A 181 11.69 -8.12 -1.99
CA GLY A 181 10.44 -7.34 -2.09
C GLY A 181 10.43 -6.24 -3.13
N ARG A 182 11.50 -6.01 -3.88
CA ARG A 182 11.54 -5.01 -4.95
C ARG A 182 11.11 -5.57 -6.28
N ILE A 183 10.21 -4.85 -6.94
CA ILE A 183 9.65 -5.19 -8.26
C ILE A 183 9.84 -3.97 -9.15
N MET A 184 10.61 -4.14 -10.23
CA MET A 184 10.75 -3.12 -11.27
C MET A 184 9.63 -3.29 -12.28
N VAL A 185 8.99 -2.18 -12.65
CA VAL A 185 7.89 -2.12 -13.59
C VAL A 185 8.18 -1.05 -14.63
N GLU A 186 8.37 -1.48 -15.87
CA GLU A 186 8.54 -0.58 -17.01
C GLU A 186 7.30 -0.63 -17.90
N LEU A 187 6.71 0.53 -18.14
CA LEU A 187 5.47 0.70 -18.89
C LEU A 187 5.69 1.63 -20.07
N PRO A 188 6.06 1.09 -21.26
CA PRO A 188 6.28 1.89 -22.44
C PRO A 188 4.98 2.53 -22.94
N GLY A 189 5.07 3.79 -23.43
CA GLY A 189 3.97 4.48 -24.08
C GLY A 189 2.86 5.01 -23.19
N ILE A 190 3.04 5.00 -21.88
CA ILE A 190 2.08 5.58 -20.91
C ILE A 190 2.11 7.11 -21.02
N LYS A 191 0.93 7.71 -21.19
CA LYS A 191 0.73 9.17 -21.25
C LYS A 191 0.42 9.80 -19.90
N GLU A 192 -0.17 9.02 -18.96
CA GLU A 192 -0.62 9.48 -17.64
C GLU A 192 0.07 8.72 -16.50
N PRO A 193 1.37 8.99 -16.23
CA PRO A 193 2.13 8.23 -15.23
C PRO A 193 1.57 8.33 -13.82
N GLU A 194 1.04 9.49 -13.43
CA GLU A 194 0.47 9.69 -12.09
C GLU A 194 -0.78 8.85 -11.82
N ARG A 195 -1.63 8.68 -12.83
CA ARG A 195 -2.80 7.83 -12.73
C ARG A 195 -2.40 6.36 -12.55
N VAL A 196 -1.43 5.91 -13.33
CA VAL A 196 -0.92 4.53 -13.26
C VAL A 196 -0.24 4.29 -11.91
N ARG A 197 0.56 5.25 -11.41
CA ARG A 197 1.19 5.16 -10.09
C ARG A 197 0.15 4.95 -8.99
N LYS A 198 -0.90 5.76 -8.95
CA LYS A 198 -1.99 5.61 -7.96
C LYS A 198 -2.67 4.24 -8.03
N LEU A 199 -2.84 3.70 -9.22
CA LEU A 199 -3.47 2.40 -9.41
C LEU A 199 -2.55 1.24 -9.03
N LEU A 200 -1.24 1.35 -9.25
CA LEU A 200 -0.26 0.35 -8.82
C LEU A 200 -0.08 0.34 -7.30
N GLN A 201 -0.09 1.52 -6.67
CA GLN A 201 0.03 1.68 -5.22
C GLN A 201 -1.26 1.32 -4.47
N GLY A 202 -2.41 1.30 -5.16
CA GLY A 202 -3.68 0.98 -4.54
C GLY A 202 -3.68 -0.43 -3.96
N SER A 203 -3.68 -0.53 -2.64
CA SER A 203 -3.99 -1.75 -1.91
C SER A 203 -5.43 -1.71 -1.46
N ALA A 204 -6.11 -2.85 -1.52
CA ALA A 204 -7.45 -3.01 -0.97
C ALA A 204 -7.46 -4.21 -0.02
N ASN A 205 -7.90 -3.99 1.20
CA ASN A 205 -8.22 -5.06 2.11
C ASN A 205 -9.66 -5.50 1.85
N LEU A 206 -9.85 -6.80 1.66
CA LEU A 206 -11.20 -7.36 1.61
C LEU A 206 -11.63 -7.64 3.05
N GLU A 207 -12.67 -6.94 3.48
CA GLU A 207 -13.25 -7.10 4.81
C GLU A 207 -14.72 -7.45 4.67
N PHE A 208 -15.16 -8.39 5.48
CA PHE A 208 -16.56 -8.75 5.59
C PHE A 208 -17.10 -8.22 6.91
N TRP A 209 -18.08 -7.33 6.84
CA TRP A 209 -18.70 -6.72 8.01
C TRP A 209 -20.11 -7.27 8.18
N GLU A 210 -20.40 -7.81 9.36
CA GLU A 210 -21.79 -8.08 9.74
C GLU A 210 -22.48 -6.75 10.01
N THR A 211 -23.64 -6.55 9.38
CA THR A 211 -24.45 -5.35 9.58
C THR A 211 -25.63 -5.65 10.48
N TYR A 212 -25.86 -4.80 11.46
CA TYR A 212 -27.04 -4.84 12.30
C TYR A 212 -28.17 -4.04 11.68
N ASN A 213 -29.41 -4.49 11.87
CA ASN A 213 -30.56 -3.71 11.46
C ASN A 213 -30.68 -2.46 12.34
N ALA A 214 -31.14 -1.35 11.77
CA ALA A 214 -31.31 -0.09 12.50
C ALA A 214 -32.19 -0.24 13.75
N LYS A 215 -33.16 -1.17 13.73
CA LYS A 215 -34.03 -1.47 14.89
C LYS A 215 -33.26 -2.06 16.05
N ASP A 216 -32.25 -2.89 15.80
CA ASP A 216 -31.48 -3.58 16.83
C ASP A 216 -30.48 -2.66 17.53
N VAL A 217 -29.99 -1.63 16.83
CA VAL A 217 -29.01 -0.67 17.35
C VAL A 217 -29.60 0.65 17.82
N ALA A 218 -30.85 0.95 17.49
CA ALA A 218 -31.49 2.24 17.79
C ALA A 218 -31.44 2.59 19.29
N SER A 219 -31.74 1.62 20.15
CA SER A 219 -31.70 1.82 21.60
C SER A 219 -30.29 2.12 22.15
N TYR A 220 -29.28 1.46 21.57
CA TYR A 220 -27.87 1.68 21.94
C TYR A 220 -27.38 3.05 21.47
N LEU A 221 -27.78 3.47 20.27
CA LEU A 221 -27.44 4.80 19.73
C LEU A 221 -28.07 5.91 20.55
N GLN A 222 -29.33 5.77 20.96
CA GLN A 222 -30.02 6.73 21.83
C GLN A 222 -29.33 6.84 23.20
N SER A 223 -28.94 5.71 23.78
CA SER A 223 -28.24 5.69 25.07
C SER A 223 -26.83 6.28 24.95
N ALA A 224 -26.14 6.06 23.84
CA ALA A 224 -24.82 6.66 23.56
C ALA A 224 -24.92 8.17 23.36
N ASP A 225 -25.93 8.64 22.60
CA ASP A 225 -26.19 10.08 22.39
C ASP A 225 -26.51 10.80 23.72
N ALA A 226 -27.34 10.18 24.58
CA ALA A 226 -27.65 10.71 25.89
C ALA A 226 -26.40 10.84 26.79
N LYS A 227 -25.53 9.82 26.80
CA LYS A 227 -24.27 9.85 27.53
C LYS A 227 -23.31 10.90 26.98
N LEU A 228 -23.22 11.03 25.66
CA LEU A 228 -22.34 12.00 25.01
C LEU A 228 -22.80 13.44 25.34
N ARG A 229 -24.12 13.71 25.30
CA ARG A 229 -24.68 15.01 25.70
C ARG A 229 -24.40 15.32 27.17
N ALA A 230 -24.50 14.32 28.06
CA ALA A 230 -24.17 14.52 29.47
C ALA A 230 -22.69 14.86 29.69
N ILE A 231 -21.78 14.22 28.95
CA ILE A 231 -20.33 14.50 29.01
C ILE A 231 -20.04 15.91 28.45
N LEU A 232 -20.65 16.28 27.33
CA LEU A 232 -20.46 17.60 26.73
C LEU A 232 -20.97 18.71 27.66
N ALA A 233 -22.15 18.55 28.27
CA ALA A 233 -22.69 19.50 29.24
C ALA A 233 -21.76 19.69 30.46
N THR A 234 -21.15 18.60 30.96
CA THR A 234 -20.18 18.72 32.07
C THR A 234 -18.87 19.40 31.66
N THR A 235 -18.48 19.30 30.38
CA THR A 235 -17.29 20.00 29.86
C THR A 235 -17.57 21.49 29.58
N GLU A 236 -18.78 21.85 29.19
CA GLU A 236 -19.19 23.25 29.02
C GLU A 236 -19.29 23.96 30.38
N ASP A 237 -19.91 23.32 31.39
CA ASP A 237 -19.96 23.86 32.74
C ASP A 237 -18.56 24.03 33.37
N ALA A 238 -17.61 23.14 33.05
CA ALA A 238 -16.23 23.25 33.51
C ALA A 238 -15.46 24.37 32.77
N ALA A 239 -15.79 24.66 31.52
CA ALA A 239 -15.20 25.77 30.76
C ALA A 239 -15.73 27.13 31.24
N GLU A 240 -17.02 27.23 31.54
CA GLU A 240 -17.60 28.46 32.12
C GLU A 240 -17.09 28.73 33.54
N ALA A 241 -16.86 27.69 34.34
CA ALA A 241 -16.28 27.82 35.68
C ALA A 241 -14.82 28.31 35.67
N THR A 242 -14.06 28.02 34.63
CA THR A 242 -12.68 28.49 34.47
C THR A 242 -12.62 29.95 33.96
N ASP A 243 -13.60 30.38 33.17
CA ASP A 243 -13.65 31.74 32.66
C ASP A 243 -14.12 32.74 33.74
N SER A 244 -14.92 32.29 34.73
CA SER A 244 -15.38 33.12 35.83
C SER A 244 -14.32 33.38 36.92
N VAL A 245 -13.24 32.61 36.97
CA VAL A 245 -12.13 32.77 37.96
C VAL A 245 -11.01 33.68 37.43
N ALA A 246 -11.01 33.98 36.13
CA ALA A 246 -10.01 34.87 35.49
C ALA A 246 -10.37 36.37 35.56
N ALA A 247 -11.52 36.74 36.12
CA ALA A 247 -12.02 38.15 36.14
C ALA A 247 -11.74 38.91 37.45
N GLU A 248 -11.01 38.33 38.41
CA GLU A 248 -10.69 39.03 39.67
C GLU A 248 -9.18 39.09 39.89
N ALA A 249 -8.49 39.96 39.20
CA ALA A 249 -7.14 40.42 39.53
C ALA A 249 -7.20 41.92 39.91
N PRO A 250 -6.64 42.31 41.06
CA PRO A 250 -6.82 43.66 41.59
C PRO A 250 -6.01 44.70 40.83
N ALA A 251 -6.62 45.85 40.60
CA ALA A 251 -6.00 47.08 40.12
C ALA A 251 -4.89 47.52 41.07
N VAL A 252 -3.65 47.54 40.61
CA VAL A 252 -2.53 48.20 41.30
C VAL A 252 -2.19 49.48 40.52
N ALA A 253 -2.40 50.53 41.25
CA ALA A 253 -2.04 51.95 41.11
C ALA A 253 -1.00 52.34 40.05
N GLN A 254 -1.42 53.33 39.24
CA GLN A 254 -0.54 54.25 38.54
C GLN A 254 0.30 55.05 39.54
N ALA A 255 1.57 55.02 39.44
CA ALA A 255 2.47 56.03 40.01
C ALA A 255 3.02 56.87 38.86
N THR A 256 2.55 58.11 38.86
CA THR A 256 3.12 59.24 38.13
C THR A 256 4.56 59.52 38.56
N SER A 257 5.45 59.69 37.64
CA SER A 257 6.63 60.50 37.86
C SER A 257 6.85 61.42 36.65
N THR A 258 6.54 62.68 36.93
CA THR A 258 6.99 63.89 36.24
C THR A 258 8.48 64.12 36.46
N THR A 259 9.02 64.92 35.53
CA THR A 259 10.18 65.85 35.61
C THR A 259 11.43 65.32 34.91
N ASP A 260 11.90 66.01 34.01
CA ASP A 260 12.55 67.31 33.88
C ASP A 260 13.98 67.16 33.34
N SER A 261 14.28 68.02 32.39
CA SER A 261 15.54 68.42 31.77
C SER A 261 15.93 67.77 30.51
#